data_15d254f4a7a4f94b175183a54dd3f0f7
#
_entry.id   15d254f4a7a4f94b175183a54dd3f0f7
#
_cell.length_a   1.000
_cell.length_b   1.000
_cell.length_c   1.000
_cell.angle_alpha   90.00
_cell.angle_beta   90.00
_cell.angle_gamma   90.00
#
_symmetry.space_group_name_H-M   'P 1'
#
loop_
_entity.id
_entity.type
_entity.pdbx_description
1 polymer ?
#
loop_
_entity_poly.entity_id
_entity_poly.type
_entity_poly.pdbx_seq_one_letter_code
_entity_poly.pdbx_strand_id
1 'polypeptide(L)'
;EILQYASDIDEAVRIAASRQTFVSESILIGSAKDGRAAIIEKTPSQMAVYDPASENPDVHHIICTNHYQSTTFRDNPVNQDNIRMSDSMWRFRRVEQLLDSAGTLTPEKAVQILRDKRGLDGEEIGYCNELAINQLLAMHSVVFSPTEHKIWVSTSPWQCGRFVCYDIDKVFASDFRDEIRNASEDIAQD
;
A
#
# COMPACT_ATOMS: atom_id res chain seq x y z
N GLU A 1 5.80 1.95 16.04
CA GLU A 1 4.82 2.39 17.06
C GLU A 1 3.38 2.26 16.55
N ILE A 2 3.03 2.74 15.34
CA ILE A 2 1.65 2.62 14.82
C ILE A 2 1.19 1.15 14.87
N LEU A 3 1.92 0.23 14.24
CA LEU A 3 1.59 -1.20 14.24
C LEU A 3 1.59 -1.87 15.63
N GLN A 4 2.21 -1.26 16.63
CA GLN A 4 2.25 -1.80 18.00
C GLN A 4 1.11 -1.30 18.89
N TYR A 5 0.65 -0.06 18.67
CA TYR A 5 -0.16 0.65 19.65
C TYR A 5 -1.45 1.24 19.08
N ALA A 6 -1.55 1.42 17.75
CA ALA A 6 -2.76 1.94 17.17
C ALA A 6 -3.80 0.83 16.97
N SER A 7 -5.01 1.04 17.46
CA SER A 7 -6.16 0.16 17.25
C SER A 7 -7.09 0.65 16.14
N ASP A 8 -6.91 1.88 15.69
CA ASP A 8 -7.73 2.53 14.66
C ASP A 8 -6.94 3.65 13.95
N ILE A 9 -7.57 4.27 12.93
CA ILE A 9 -6.94 5.33 12.14
C ILE A 9 -6.65 6.56 13.00
N ASP A 10 -7.54 6.94 13.90
CA ASP A 10 -7.35 8.13 14.74
C ASP A 10 -6.15 7.97 15.69
N GLU A 11 -5.95 6.78 16.23
CA GLU A 11 -4.76 6.48 17.05
C GLU A 11 -3.48 6.48 16.22
N ALA A 12 -3.52 5.93 15.02
CA ALA A 12 -2.39 5.97 14.09
C ALA A 12 -2.01 7.41 13.73
N VAL A 13 -2.99 8.26 13.45
CA VAL A 13 -2.80 9.71 13.20
C VAL A 13 -2.19 10.40 14.40
N ARG A 14 -2.68 10.15 15.62
CA ARG A 14 -2.12 10.75 16.85
C ARG A 14 -0.67 10.34 17.09
N ILE A 15 -0.34 9.08 16.87
CA ILE A 15 1.04 8.58 16.97
C ILE A 15 1.92 9.26 15.92
N ALA A 16 1.49 9.30 14.66
CA ALA A 16 2.23 9.97 13.59
C ALA A 16 2.45 11.46 13.89
N ALA A 17 1.44 12.15 14.40
CA ALA A 17 1.53 13.58 14.77
C ALA A 17 2.54 13.83 15.90
N SER A 18 2.68 12.88 16.84
CA SER A 18 3.60 13.01 17.97
C SER A 18 5.08 12.79 17.63
N ARG A 19 5.39 12.32 16.43
CA ARG A 19 6.75 12.00 15.98
C ARG A 19 7.19 12.96 14.89
N GLN A 20 8.39 13.47 15.02
CA GLN A 20 9.01 14.27 13.95
C GLN A 20 9.63 13.32 12.91
N THR A 21 9.43 13.63 11.63
CA THR A 21 10.14 12.99 10.52
C THR A 21 11.17 13.96 9.96
N PHE A 22 12.23 13.43 9.38
CA PHE A 22 13.27 14.27 8.73
C PHE A 22 13.17 14.23 7.20
N VAL A 23 12.31 13.37 6.68
CA VAL A 23 11.97 13.28 5.24
C VAL A 23 10.46 13.38 5.04
N SER A 24 10.09 13.75 3.84
CA SER A 24 8.69 13.74 3.40
C SER A 24 8.27 12.32 3.06
N GLU A 25 7.12 11.87 3.58
CA GLU A 25 6.63 10.50 3.40
C GLU A 25 5.10 10.44 3.38
N SER A 26 4.58 9.38 2.78
CA SER A 26 3.18 8.99 2.83
C SER A 26 3.07 7.62 3.50
N ILE A 27 2.19 7.51 4.50
CA ILE A 27 1.95 6.27 5.23
C ILE A 27 0.50 5.84 4.97
N LEU A 28 0.33 4.78 4.15
CA LEU A 28 -0.98 4.18 3.92
C LEU A 28 -1.32 3.26 5.09
N ILE A 29 -2.51 3.46 5.66
CA ILE A 29 -3.02 2.70 6.80
C ILE A 29 -4.38 2.12 6.47
N GLY A 30 -4.53 0.81 6.62
CA GLY A 30 -5.81 0.12 6.63
C GLY A 30 -6.21 -0.28 8.05
N SER A 31 -7.46 -0.08 8.41
CA SER A 31 -8.00 -0.46 9.73
C SER A 31 -9.22 -1.36 9.56
N ALA A 32 -9.13 -2.58 10.10
CA ALA A 32 -10.26 -3.51 10.15
C ALA A 32 -11.38 -2.98 11.05
N LYS A 33 -11.02 -2.30 12.16
CA LYS A 33 -11.97 -1.69 13.10
C LYS A 33 -12.81 -0.60 12.44
N ASP A 34 -12.17 0.25 11.62
CA ASP A 34 -12.84 1.37 10.95
C ASP A 34 -13.46 0.97 9.61
N GLY A 35 -13.10 -0.21 9.08
CA GLY A 35 -13.57 -0.70 7.77
C GLY A 35 -13.10 0.16 6.59
N ARG A 36 -12.02 0.92 6.73
CA ARG A 36 -11.51 1.86 5.72
C ARG A 36 -9.99 2.02 5.79
N ALA A 37 -9.45 2.77 4.83
CA ALA A 37 -8.04 3.13 4.77
C ALA A 37 -7.86 4.64 4.64
N ALA A 38 -6.73 5.16 5.11
CA ALA A 38 -6.33 6.55 5.00
C ALA A 38 -4.84 6.67 4.69
N ILE A 39 -4.40 7.81 4.14
CA ILE A 39 -3.00 8.13 3.94
C ILE A 39 -2.63 9.27 4.87
N ILE A 40 -1.63 9.06 5.72
CA ILE A 40 -0.99 10.13 6.48
C ILE A 40 0.13 10.69 5.61
N GLU A 41 -0.02 11.93 5.19
CA GLU A 41 0.96 12.68 4.42
C GLU A 41 1.74 13.57 5.36
N LYS A 42 3.05 13.39 5.42
CA LYS A 42 3.88 14.03 6.41
C LYS A 42 5.17 14.60 5.82
N THR A 43 5.47 15.82 6.22
CA THR A 43 6.75 16.49 5.99
C THR A 43 7.42 16.80 7.33
N PRO A 44 8.67 17.25 7.38
CA PRO A 44 9.30 17.67 8.64
C PRO A 44 8.56 18.77 9.41
N SER A 45 7.74 19.58 8.74
CA SER A 45 7.05 20.74 9.31
C SER A 45 5.52 20.65 9.33
N GLN A 46 4.93 19.76 8.56
CA GLN A 46 3.47 19.67 8.39
C GLN A 46 3.01 18.24 8.25
N MET A 47 1.75 18.00 8.61
CA MET A 47 1.07 16.73 8.43
C MET A 47 -0.36 16.97 7.99
N ALA A 48 -0.86 16.10 7.11
CA ALA A 48 -2.28 16.04 6.71
C ALA A 48 -2.71 14.59 6.61
N VAL A 49 -4.02 14.37 6.62
CA VAL A 49 -4.63 13.06 6.39
C VAL A 49 -5.48 13.15 5.14
N TYR A 50 -5.25 12.21 4.23
CA TYR A 50 -6.11 11.99 3.07
C TYR A 50 -6.98 10.76 3.34
N ASP A 51 -8.27 11.00 3.57
CA ASP A 51 -9.27 9.98 3.92
C ASP A 51 -10.55 10.23 3.14
N PRO A 52 -10.54 9.92 1.83
CA PRO A 52 -11.69 10.20 0.98
C PRO A 52 -12.94 9.40 1.36
N ALA A 53 -12.80 8.21 1.95
CA ALA A 53 -13.93 7.39 2.38
C ALA A 53 -14.69 7.99 3.56
N SER A 54 -14.06 8.87 4.37
CA SER A 54 -14.74 9.58 5.46
C SER A 54 -15.71 10.64 4.93
N GLU A 55 -15.44 11.20 3.75
CA GLU A 55 -16.27 12.23 3.12
C GLU A 55 -17.26 11.66 2.10
N ASN A 56 -16.89 10.56 1.44
CA ASN A 56 -17.69 9.87 0.44
C ASN A 56 -17.66 8.34 0.64
N PRO A 57 -18.73 7.74 1.21
CA PRO A 57 -18.81 6.29 1.43
C PRO A 57 -18.76 5.43 0.16
N ASP A 58 -18.96 6.02 -1.02
CA ASP A 58 -18.85 5.30 -2.30
C ASP A 58 -17.40 5.13 -2.77
N VAL A 59 -16.43 5.66 -2.03
CA VAL A 59 -15.01 5.42 -2.29
C VAL A 59 -14.60 4.09 -1.69
N HIS A 60 -14.32 3.11 -2.54
CA HIS A 60 -14.04 1.74 -2.14
C HIS A 60 -12.54 1.39 -2.17
N HIS A 61 -11.69 2.28 -2.64
CA HIS A 61 -10.24 2.08 -2.65
C HIS A 61 -9.49 3.41 -2.49
N ILE A 62 -8.27 3.32 -2.07
CA ILE A 62 -7.34 4.44 -1.95
C ILE A 62 -5.98 4.01 -2.52
N ILE A 63 -5.35 4.89 -3.29
CA ILE A 63 -4.07 4.63 -3.96
C ILE A 63 -3.03 5.58 -3.39
N CYS A 64 -1.87 5.06 -3.04
CA CYS A 64 -0.73 5.83 -2.56
C CYS A 64 0.47 5.59 -3.47
N THR A 65 0.97 6.62 -4.12
CA THR A 65 2.23 6.63 -4.86
C THR A 65 3.17 7.72 -4.29
N ASN A 66 4.04 8.29 -5.08
CA ASN A 66 5.05 9.23 -4.59
C ASN A 66 4.62 10.70 -4.67
N HIS A 67 3.33 11.00 -4.58
CA HIS A 67 2.81 12.37 -4.51
C HIS A 67 1.72 12.49 -3.44
N TYR A 68 1.50 13.69 -2.96
CA TYR A 68 0.48 14.01 -1.96
C TYR A 68 -0.87 14.33 -2.61
N GLN A 69 -1.95 13.96 -1.95
CA GLN A 69 -3.33 14.05 -2.45
C GLN A 69 -4.24 14.91 -1.57
N SER A 70 -3.89 15.12 -0.28
CA SER A 70 -4.69 15.93 0.63
C SER A 70 -4.83 17.38 0.14
N THR A 71 -5.89 18.03 0.51
CA THR A 71 -6.13 19.46 0.21
C THR A 71 -5.02 20.37 0.73
N THR A 72 -4.32 19.95 1.78
CA THR A 72 -3.16 20.67 2.34
C THR A 72 -1.97 20.67 1.41
N PHE A 73 -1.71 19.59 0.71
CA PHE A 73 -0.46 19.39 -0.02
C PHE A 73 -0.62 19.28 -1.53
N ARG A 74 -1.79 18.87 -2.05
CA ARG A 74 -1.94 18.58 -3.48
C ARG A 74 -1.55 19.77 -4.38
N ASP A 75 -1.88 20.99 -3.98
CA ASP A 75 -1.62 22.21 -4.76
C ASP A 75 -0.28 22.89 -4.40
N ASN A 76 0.51 22.27 -3.52
CA ASN A 76 1.85 22.76 -3.17
C ASN A 76 2.76 22.70 -4.41
N PRO A 77 3.51 23.77 -4.75
CA PRO A 77 4.37 23.80 -5.93
C PRO A 77 5.39 22.66 -5.99
N VAL A 78 5.98 22.26 -4.85
CA VAL A 78 6.95 21.16 -4.80
C VAL A 78 6.26 19.82 -5.13
N ASN A 79 5.04 19.60 -4.63
CA ASN A 79 4.27 18.41 -4.96
C ASN A 79 3.86 18.39 -6.44
N GLN A 80 3.45 19.53 -6.99
CA GLN A 80 3.09 19.66 -8.40
C GLN A 80 4.30 19.45 -9.32
N ASP A 81 5.47 19.92 -8.92
CA ASP A 81 6.73 19.66 -9.64
C ASP A 81 7.07 18.16 -9.61
N ASN A 82 6.93 17.50 -8.45
CA ASN A 82 7.13 16.07 -8.33
C ASN A 82 6.17 15.28 -9.23
N ILE A 83 4.90 15.64 -9.28
CA ILE A 83 3.90 15.01 -10.18
C ILE A 83 4.31 15.12 -11.64
N ARG A 84 4.83 16.28 -12.08
CA ARG A 84 5.23 16.48 -13.48
C ARG A 84 6.53 15.78 -13.86
N MET A 85 7.47 15.68 -12.92
CA MET A 85 8.84 15.26 -13.17
C MET A 85 9.10 13.79 -12.83
N SER A 86 8.13 13.09 -12.22
CA SER A 86 8.27 11.70 -11.80
C SER A 86 7.24 10.77 -12.46
N ASP A 87 7.47 9.49 -12.30
CA ASP A 87 6.61 8.39 -12.72
C ASP A 87 5.36 8.19 -11.81
N SER A 88 5.26 8.97 -10.74
CA SER A 88 4.26 8.79 -9.68
C SER A 88 2.82 8.78 -10.20
N MET A 89 2.46 9.75 -11.04
CA MET A 89 1.11 9.86 -11.59
C MET A 89 0.80 8.77 -12.63
N TRP A 90 1.80 8.29 -13.37
CA TRP A 90 1.63 7.18 -14.31
C TRP A 90 1.28 5.89 -13.59
N ARG A 91 2.04 5.56 -12.54
CA ARG A 91 1.76 4.39 -11.71
C ARG A 91 0.42 4.50 -10.98
N PHE A 92 0.08 5.70 -10.49
CA PHE A 92 -1.21 5.97 -9.87
C PHE A 92 -2.37 5.61 -10.81
N ARG A 93 -2.38 6.17 -12.03
CA ARG A 93 -3.42 5.90 -13.03
C ARG A 93 -3.46 4.44 -13.46
N ARG A 94 -2.29 3.79 -13.54
CA ARG A 94 -2.26 2.37 -13.88
C ARG A 94 -2.89 1.50 -12.78
N VAL A 95 -2.59 1.77 -11.52
CA VAL A 95 -3.23 1.09 -10.39
C VAL A 95 -4.74 1.33 -10.40
N GLU A 96 -5.19 2.55 -10.65
CA GLU A 96 -6.61 2.91 -10.77
C GLU A 96 -7.31 2.06 -11.85
N GLN A 97 -6.77 2.00 -13.07
CA GLN A 97 -7.29 1.14 -14.14
C GLN A 97 -7.41 -0.34 -13.74
N LEU A 98 -6.41 -0.84 -13.02
CA LEU A 98 -6.40 -2.23 -12.57
C LEU A 98 -7.43 -2.48 -11.47
N LEU A 99 -7.59 -1.57 -10.52
CA LEU A 99 -8.58 -1.66 -9.46
C LEU A 99 -10.01 -1.57 -10.02
N ASP A 100 -10.28 -0.64 -10.94
CA ASP A 100 -11.58 -0.49 -11.59
C ASP A 100 -12.03 -1.76 -12.33
N SER A 101 -11.08 -2.49 -12.89
CA SER A 101 -11.33 -3.75 -13.60
C SER A 101 -11.36 -4.99 -12.71
N ALA A 102 -10.83 -4.90 -11.47
CA ALA A 102 -10.62 -6.08 -10.63
C ALA A 102 -11.91 -6.64 -10.01
N GLY A 103 -12.97 -5.81 -9.84
CA GLY A 103 -14.12 -6.18 -9.02
C GLY A 103 -13.70 -6.41 -7.57
N THR A 104 -14.18 -7.48 -6.94
CA THR A 104 -13.74 -7.82 -5.57
C THR A 104 -12.25 -8.13 -5.56
N LEU A 105 -11.50 -7.38 -4.75
CA LEU A 105 -10.06 -7.55 -4.60
C LEU A 105 -9.77 -8.74 -3.67
N THR A 106 -9.07 -9.76 -4.19
CA THR A 106 -8.54 -10.87 -3.39
C THR A 106 -7.03 -10.69 -3.22
N PRO A 107 -6.37 -11.41 -2.28
CA PRO A 107 -4.91 -11.38 -2.15
C PRO A 107 -4.18 -11.70 -3.46
N GLU A 108 -4.65 -12.68 -4.24
CA GLU A 108 -4.08 -13.04 -5.53
C GLU A 108 -4.17 -11.89 -6.54
N LYS A 109 -5.34 -11.22 -6.61
CA LYS A 109 -5.52 -10.07 -7.49
C LYS A 109 -4.64 -8.89 -7.06
N ALA A 110 -4.48 -8.65 -5.76
CA ALA A 110 -3.57 -7.64 -5.23
C ALA A 110 -2.12 -7.95 -5.66
N VAL A 111 -1.69 -9.21 -5.55
CA VAL A 111 -0.37 -9.65 -6.02
C VAL A 111 -0.23 -9.47 -7.54
N GLN A 112 -1.27 -9.77 -8.32
CA GLN A 112 -1.25 -9.54 -9.77
C GLN A 112 -1.09 -8.05 -10.12
N ILE A 113 -1.74 -7.16 -9.38
CA ILE A 113 -1.56 -5.71 -9.53
C ILE A 113 -0.11 -5.31 -9.22
N LEU A 114 0.45 -5.80 -8.11
CA LEU A 114 1.85 -5.55 -7.75
C LEU A 114 2.85 -6.10 -8.79
N ARG A 115 2.48 -7.14 -9.52
CA ARG A 115 3.28 -7.77 -10.59
C ARG A 115 3.09 -7.12 -11.96
N ASP A 116 2.21 -6.14 -12.08
CA ASP A 116 1.94 -5.53 -13.38
C ASP A 116 3.16 -4.77 -13.92
N LYS A 117 3.59 -5.16 -15.11
CA LYS A 117 4.75 -4.61 -15.83
C LYS A 117 4.34 -3.82 -17.07
N ARG A 118 3.05 -3.52 -17.20
CA ARG A 118 2.48 -2.76 -18.30
C ARG A 118 2.32 -1.29 -17.93
N GLY A 119 2.29 -0.47 -18.96
CA GLY A 119 1.94 0.94 -18.85
C GLY A 119 0.43 1.17 -18.87
N LEU A 120 0.03 2.43 -19.05
CA LEU A 120 -1.36 2.80 -19.23
C LEU A 120 -1.96 2.05 -20.43
N ASP A 121 -3.25 1.75 -20.34
CA ASP A 121 -4.02 1.04 -21.37
C ASP A 121 -3.43 -0.32 -21.77
N GLY A 122 -2.57 -0.89 -20.91
CA GLY A 122 -1.97 -2.20 -21.14
C GLY A 122 -0.75 -2.20 -22.06
N GLU A 123 -0.14 -1.04 -22.30
CA GLU A 123 1.08 -0.91 -23.10
C GLU A 123 2.21 -1.80 -22.56
N GLU A 124 2.89 -2.54 -23.43
CA GLU A 124 4.02 -3.40 -23.07
C GLU A 124 5.29 -2.57 -22.87
N ILE A 125 5.60 -2.23 -21.62
CA ILE A 125 6.77 -1.42 -21.25
C ILE A 125 7.87 -2.20 -20.53
N GLY A 126 7.55 -3.38 -20.00
CA GLY A 126 8.50 -4.31 -19.36
C GLY A 126 9.00 -3.89 -18.00
N TYR A 127 9.81 -4.77 -17.36
CA TYR A 127 10.29 -4.61 -15.98
C TYR A 127 11.29 -3.48 -15.75
N CYS A 128 12.01 -3.05 -16.76
CA CYS A 128 13.05 -2.01 -16.62
C CYS A 128 12.49 -0.60 -16.77
N ASN A 129 11.19 -0.46 -16.95
CA ASN A 129 10.56 0.83 -17.14
C ASN A 129 10.06 1.39 -15.79
N GLU A 130 10.44 2.63 -15.49
CA GLU A 130 10.04 3.30 -14.25
C GLU A 130 8.53 3.56 -14.15
N LEU A 131 7.82 3.56 -15.28
CA LEU A 131 6.36 3.72 -15.34
C LEU A 131 5.61 2.45 -14.92
N ALA A 132 6.27 1.29 -14.86
CA ALA A 132 5.66 0.04 -14.41
C ALA A 132 5.44 0.03 -12.89
N ILE A 133 4.38 -0.63 -12.43
CA ILE A 133 4.18 -0.91 -10.99
C ILE A 133 5.26 -1.88 -10.50
N ASN A 134 5.49 -2.95 -11.25
CA ASN A 134 6.54 -3.93 -10.96
C ASN A 134 7.86 -3.52 -11.60
N GLN A 135 8.68 -2.84 -10.83
CA GLN A 135 10.01 -2.39 -11.23
C GLN A 135 11.10 -3.31 -10.67
N LEU A 136 12.23 -3.42 -11.38
CA LEU A 136 13.40 -4.16 -10.88
C LEU A 136 13.98 -3.61 -9.57
N LEU A 137 13.69 -2.34 -9.27
CA LEU A 137 14.12 -1.68 -8.03
C LEU A 137 13.27 -2.08 -6.82
N ALA A 138 12.13 -2.72 -7.02
CA ALA A 138 11.26 -3.15 -5.92
C ALA A 138 11.96 -4.24 -5.10
N MET A 139 12.26 -3.93 -3.86
CA MET A 139 13.03 -4.81 -2.97
C MET A 139 12.17 -5.92 -2.35
N HIS A 140 10.90 -5.66 -2.12
CA HIS A 140 9.91 -6.60 -1.61
C HIS A 140 8.50 -6.01 -1.75
N SER A 141 7.51 -6.84 -1.59
CA SER A 141 6.10 -6.44 -1.58
C SER A 141 5.35 -7.20 -0.50
N VAL A 142 4.33 -6.55 0.03
CA VAL A 142 3.50 -7.12 1.09
C VAL A 142 2.03 -6.85 0.76
N VAL A 143 1.19 -7.86 0.97
CA VAL A 143 -0.28 -7.74 0.95
C VAL A 143 -0.79 -7.99 2.35
N PHE A 144 -1.65 -7.12 2.85
CA PHE A 144 -2.30 -7.25 4.14
C PHE A 144 -3.80 -7.52 3.95
N SER A 145 -4.34 -8.46 4.72
CA SER A 145 -5.77 -8.62 4.95
C SER A 145 -6.05 -8.36 6.43
N PRO A 146 -6.31 -7.09 6.81
CA PRO A 146 -6.51 -6.75 8.23
C PRO A 146 -7.70 -7.46 8.86
N THR A 147 -8.76 -7.71 8.08
CA THR A 147 -9.98 -8.38 8.53
C THR A 147 -9.76 -9.87 8.80
N GLU A 148 -8.86 -10.51 8.03
CA GLU A 148 -8.54 -11.92 8.18
C GLU A 148 -7.30 -12.17 9.05
N HIS A 149 -6.66 -11.09 9.52
CA HIS A 149 -5.39 -11.11 10.26
C HIS A 149 -4.28 -11.87 9.51
N LYS A 150 -4.20 -11.69 8.19
CA LYS A 150 -3.20 -12.36 7.34
C LYS A 150 -2.30 -11.36 6.62
N ILE A 151 -1.06 -11.76 6.40
CA ILE A 151 -0.12 -11.04 5.55
C ILE A 151 0.55 -12.00 4.57
N TRP A 152 0.77 -11.52 3.35
CA TRP A 152 1.56 -12.20 2.33
C TRP A 152 2.80 -11.38 2.05
N VAL A 153 3.97 -11.98 2.24
CA VAL A 153 5.27 -11.33 2.05
C VAL A 153 5.98 -11.97 0.86
N SER A 154 6.42 -11.14 -0.08
CA SER A 154 7.14 -11.62 -1.26
C SER A 154 8.51 -12.19 -0.90
N THR A 155 8.90 -13.27 -1.58
CA THR A 155 10.25 -13.82 -1.57
C THR A 155 10.99 -13.42 -2.85
N SER A 156 12.30 -13.66 -2.92
CA SER A 156 13.07 -13.42 -4.14
C SER A 156 12.55 -14.30 -5.31
N PRO A 157 12.47 -13.77 -6.51
CA PRO A 157 12.78 -12.41 -6.95
C PRO A 157 11.63 -11.42 -6.70
N TRP A 158 11.49 -11.00 -5.48
CA TRP A 158 10.58 -9.98 -4.93
C TRP A 158 9.14 -10.10 -5.46
N GLN A 159 8.59 -9.10 -6.16
CA GLN A 159 7.18 -9.14 -6.62
C GLN A 159 6.87 -10.33 -7.54
N CYS A 160 7.86 -10.83 -8.30
CA CYS A 160 7.71 -12.02 -9.13
C CYS A 160 7.85 -13.32 -8.33
N GLY A 161 8.52 -13.29 -7.16
CA GLY A 161 8.67 -14.43 -6.28
C GLY A 161 7.38 -14.87 -5.62
N ARG A 162 7.42 -16.01 -4.96
CA ARG A 162 6.30 -16.50 -4.17
C ARG A 162 5.94 -15.49 -3.07
N PHE A 163 4.65 -15.30 -2.83
CA PHE A 163 4.15 -14.60 -1.65
C PHE A 163 3.80 -15.62 -0.57
N VAL A 164 4.52 -15.57 0.53
CA VAL A 164 4.33 -16.47 1.68
C VAL A 164 3.30 -15.88 2.62
N CYS A 165 2.29 -16.67 2.94
CA CYS A 165 1.22 -16.27 3.85
C CYS A 165 1.61 -16.54 5.31
N TYR A 166 1.38 -15.57 6.17
CA TYR A 166 1.49 -15.67 7.63
C TYR A 166 0.16 -15.32 8.29
N ASP A 167 -0.23 -16.15 9.25
CA ASP A 167 -1.38 -15.96 10.12
C ASP A 167 -0.92 -15.13 11.34
N ILE A 168 -1.40 -13.90 11.46
CA ILE A 168 -0.97 -12.95 12.50
C ILE A 168 -1.44 -13.40 13.89
N ASP A 169 -2.60 -14.06 13.99
CA ASP A 169 -3.10 -14.56 15.27
C ASP A 169 -2.16 -15.64 15.82
N LYS A 170 -1.61 -16.49 14.95
CA LYS A 170 -0.60 -17.48 15.35
C LYS A 170 0.73 -16.83 15.74
N VAL A 171 1.14 -15.76 15.05
CA VAL A 171 2.37 -15.02 15.38
C VAL A 171 2.31 -14.47 16.81
N PHE A 172 1.15 -14.00 17.25
CA PHE A 172 0.95 -13.43 18.60
C PHE A 172 0.44 -14.43 19.64
N ALA A 173 0.16 -15.67 19.24
CA ALA A 173 -0.13 -16.73 20.21
C ALA A 173 1.08 -16.99 21.13
N SER A 174 0.82 -17.37 22.37
CA SER A 174 1.84 -17.57 23.42
C SER A 174 2.83 -18.70 23.13
N ASP A 175 2.56 -19.56 22.17
CA ASP A 175 3.42 -20.69 21.79
C ASP A 175 3.99 -20.48 20.37
N PHE A 176 5.15 -19.87 20.32
CA PHE A 176 5.92 -19.64 19.08
C PHE A 176 6.41 -20.95 18.37
N ARG A 177 6.09 -22.12 18.90
CA ARG A 177 6.56 -23.39 18.35
C ARG A 177 5.66 -23.92 17.25
N ASP A 178 4.44 -23.41 17.15
CA ASP A 178 3.53 -23.79 16.09
C ASP A 178 3.88 -23.07 14.79
N GLU A 179 3.60 -23.73 13.68
CA GLU A 179 3.85 -23.19 12.34
C GLU A 179 2.99 -21.94 12.11
N ILE A 180 3.63 -20.77 12.15
CA ILE A 180 2.98 -19.46 11.92
C ILE A 180 2.67 -19.22 10.45
N ARG A 181 3.31 -19.99 9.56
CA ARG A 181 3.13 -19.93 8.12
C ARG A 181 1.86 -20.69 7.72
N ASN A 182 1.03 -20.06 6.92
CA ASN A 182 -0.12 -20.70 6.28
C ASN A 182 0.22 -21.09 4.84
N ALA A 183 0.97 -22.16 4.68
CA ALA A 183 1.51 -22.60 3.38
C ALA A 183 0.43 -22.95 2.34
N SER A 184 -0.79 -23.29 2.78
CA SER A 184 -1.91 -23.58 1.87
C SER A 184 -2.45 -22.34 1.15
N GLU A 185 -2.13 -21.14 1.65
CA GLU A 185 -2.53 -19.86 1.09
C GLU A 185 -1.36 -19.10 0.45
N ASP A 186 -0.19 -19.73 0.28
CA ASP A 186 0.91 -19.14 -0.46
C ASP A 186 0.49 -18.88 -1.92
N ILE A 187 0.86 -17.71 -2.44
CA ILE A 187 0.64 -17.38 -3.86
C ILE A 187 1.91 -17.72 -4.64
N ALA A 188 1.76 -18.57 -5.66
CA ALA A 188 2.87 -19.08 -6.45
C ALA A 188 3.69 -17.95 -7.11
N GLN A 189 4.92 -18.29 -7.46
CA GLN A 189 5.79 -17.45 -8.28
C GLN A 189 5.18 -17.23 -9.67
N ASP A 190 5.38 -16.01 -10.23
CA ASP A 190 5.00 -15.65 -11.60
C ASP A 190 5.94 -16.31 -12.62
#